data_18c97f7eacaa823324b944d2aaa466c1
#
_entry.id   18c97f7eacaa823324b944d2aaa466c1
#
_cell.length_a   1.000
_cell.length_b   1.000
_cell.length_c   1.000
_cell.angle_alpha   90.00
_cell.angle_beta   90.00
_cell.angle_gamma   90.00
#
_symmetry.space_group_name_H-M   'P 1'
#
loop_
_entity.id
_entity.type
_entity.pdbx_description
1 polymer ?
#
loop_
_entity_poly.entity_id
_entity_poly.type
_entity_poly.pdbx_seq_one_letter_code
_entity_poly.pdbx_strand_id
1 'polypeptide(L)'
;MALQELRVADLDDGFTRIANELLEAVMHAGLSQHQLLVFMAVMRKTYGFNKKSDWVSNEQLSELTGILPHKCSAAKSVLVKRGILTQTGRVIGINKTVSEWSSLP
;
A
#
# COMPACT_ATOMS: atom_id res chain seq x y z
N MET A 1 12.92 5.03 36.32
CA MET A 1 13.19 5.21 34.89
C MET A 1 12.54 4.10 34.11
N ALA A 2 11.72 4.43 33.14
CA ALA A 2 11.08 3.41 32.35
C ALA A 2 12.08 2.80 31.38
N LEU A 3 12.08 1.47 31.31
CA LEU A 3 12.88 0.77 30.32
C LEU A 3 12.16 0.84 28.98
N GLN A 4 12.84 1.33 27.96
CA GLN A 4 12.32 1.29 26.62
C GLN A 4 12.52 -0.11 26.04
N GLU A 5 11.42 -0.69 25.56
CA GLU A 5 11.48 -1.95 24.87
C GLU A 5 12.18 -1.77 23.53
N LEU A 6 13.17 -2.62 23.24
CA LEU A 6 13.81 -2.62 21.96
C LEU A 6 12.89 -3.24 20.91
N ARG A 7 12.68 -2.50 19.83
CA ARG A 7 11.92 -2.99 18.69
C ARG A 7 12.89 -3.23 17.54
N VAL A 8 13.08 -4.49 17.20
CA VAL A 8 13.96 -4.89 16.11
C VAL A 8 13.08 -5.46 15.00
N ALA A 9 13.23 -4.91 13.81
CA ALA A 9 12.53 -5.42 12.64
C ALA A 9 13.30 -6.64 12.13
N ASP A 10 12.79 -7.82 12.45
CA ASP A 10 13.42 -9.08 12.12
C ASP A 10 12.55 -9.86 11.14
N LEU A 11 13.19 -10.49 10.14
CA LEU A 11 12.50 -11.34 9.17
C LEU A 11 11.78 -12.51 9.82
N ASP A 12 12.27 -12.99 10.95
CA ASP A 12 11.63 -14.08 11.68
C ASP A 12 10.26 -13.69 12.25
N ASP A 13 10.04 -12.39 12.44
CA ASP A 13 8.77 -11.87 12.94
C ASP A 13 7.77 -11.57 11.83
N GLY A 14 8.14 -11.87 10.60
CA GLY A 14 7.31 -11.67 9.43
C GLY A 14 7.92 -10.69 8.44
N PHE A 15 7.54 -10.83 7.19
CA PHE A 15 8.04 -9.98 6.11
C PHE A 15 7.01 -9.89 5.00
N THR A 16 7.14 -8.86 4.17
CA THR A 16 6.31 -8.67 2.98
C THR A 16 7.20 -8.83 1.76
N ARG A 17 6.85 -9.78 0.88
CA ARG A 17 7.61 -10.04 -0.34
C ARG A 17 7.10 -9.17 -1.47
N ILE A 18 8.02 -8.47 -2.13
CA ILE A 18 7.71 -7.61 -3.26
C ILE A 18 8.76 -7.80 -4.36
N ALA A 19 8.30 -7.87 -5.63
CA ALA A 19 9.21 -7.95 -6.76
C ALA A 19 9.99 -6.64 -6.90
N ASN A 20 11.27 -6.74 -7.24
CA ASN A 20 12.12 -5.55 -7.41
C ASN A 20 11.55 -4.59 -8.45
N GLU A 21 11.03 -5.11 -9.57
CA GLU A 21 10.47 -4.28 -10.62
C GLU A 21 9.28 -3.45 -10.13
N LEU A 22 8.43 -4.04 -9.28
CA LEU A 22 7.30 -3.33 -8.68
C LEU A 22 7.79 -2.24 -7.73
N LEU A 23 8.76 -2.56 -6.89
CA LEU A 23 9.34 -1.59 -5.95
C LEU A 23 9.94 -0.40 -6.69
N GLU A 24 10.68 -0.66 -7.77
CA GLU A 24 11.27 0.40 -8.58
C GLU A 24 10.20 1.22 -9.31
N ALA A 25 9.17 0.58 -9.82
CA ALA A 25 8.06 1.28 -10.48
C ALA A 25 7.37 2.27 -9.55
N VAL A 26 7.18 1.89 -8.29
CA VAL A 26 6.57 2.78 -7.29
C VAL A 26 7.43 4.01 -7.07
N MET A 27 8.75 3.84 -7.03
CA MET A 27 9.68 4.96 -6.86
C MET A 27 9.60 5.95 -8.02
N HIS A 28 9.34 5.46 -9.23
CA HIS A 28 9.25 6.28 -10.44
C HIS A 28 7.85 6.84 -10.70
N ALA A 29 6.86 6.43 -9.92
CA ALA A 29 5.46 6.76 -10.21
C ALA A 29 5.07 8.19 -9.88
N GLY A 30 5.92 8.93 -9.17
CA GLY A 30 5.63 10.31 -8.79
C GLY A 30 4.47 10.44 -7.81
N LEU A 31 4.38 9.51 -6.87
CA LEU A 31 3.31 9.52 -5.88
C LEU A 31 3.53 10.59 -4.82
N SER A 32 2.43 11.19 -4.35
CA SER A 32 2.48 12.04 -3.16
C SER A 32 2.77 11.18 -1.94
N GLN A 33 3.12 11.81 -0.82
CA GLN A 33 3.36 11.10 0.42
C GLN A 33 2.15 10.25 0.83
N HIS A 34 0.95 10.80 0.79
CA HIS A 34 -0.26 10.06 1.13
C HIS A 34 -0.50 8.89 0.19
N GLN A 35 -0.30 9.10 -1.10
CA GLN A 35 -0.47 8.05 -2.10
C GLN A 35 0.54 6.91 -1.89
N LEU A 36 1.79 7.26 -1.63
CA LEU A 36 2.82 6.25 -1.38
C LEU A 36 2.51 5.45 -0.12
N LEU A 37 2.12 6.11 0.97
CA LEU A 37 1.78 5.43 2.21
C LEU A 37 0.57 4.51 2.05
N VAL A 38 -0.46 4.97 1.34
CA VAL A 38 -1.64 4.15 1.07
C VAL A 38 -1.27 2.94 0.21
N PHE A 39 -0.42 3.13 -0.81
CA PHE A 39 0.07 2.01 -1.61
C PHE A 39 0.77 0.98 -0.73
N MET A 40 1.68 1.43 0.14
CA MET A 40 2.42 0.54 1.03
C MET A 40 1.49 -0.18 2.00
N ALA A 41 0.46 0.51 2.50
CA ALA A 41 -0.51 -0.10 3.40
C ALA A 41 -1.34 -1.19 2.71
N VAL A 42 -1.75 -0.95 1.46
CA VAL A 42 -2.44 -1.97 0.67
C VAL A 42 -1.53 -3.17 0.44
N MET A 43 -0.26 -2.92 0.11
CA MET A 43 0.73 -3.98 -0.06
C MET A 43 0.90 -4.80 1.21
N ARG A 44 0.98 -4.13 2.36
CA ARG A 44 1.10 -4.81 3.65
C ARG A 44 -0.10 -5.71 3.93
N LYS A 45 -1.31 -5.26 3.58
CA LYS A 45 -2.56 -6.00 3.83
C LYS A 45 -2.85 -7.08 2.80
N THR A 46 -2.19 -7.05 1.67
CA THR A 46 -2.35 -8.06 0.62
C THR A 46 -1.13 -8.97 0.54
N TYR A 47 -0.03 -8.48 0.01
CA TYR A 47 1.19 -9.27 -0.15
C TYR A 47 1.75 -9.71 1.20
N GLY A 48 1.58 -8.92 2.24
CA GLY A 48 2.02 -9.29 3.59
C GLY A 48 1.31 -10.52 4.15
N PHE A 49 0.18 -10.91 3.55
CA PHE A 49 -0.55 -12.14 3.90
C PHE A 49 -0.57 -13.12 2.74
N ASN A 50 0.35 -12.98 1.79
CA ASN A 50 0.45 -13.82 0.59
C ASN A 50 -0.83 -13.81 -0.26
N LYS A 51 -1.52 -12.68 -0.29
CA LYS A 51 -2.72 -12.48 -1.10
C LYS A 51 -2.45 -11.46 -2.18
N LYS A 52 -3.10 -11.61 -3.34
CA LYS A 52 -3.01 -10.65 -4.43
C LYS A 52 -3.92 -9.45 -4.20
N SER A 53 -5.04 -9.66 -3.50
CA SER A 53 -6.04 -8.64 -3.21
C SER A 53 -6.83 -9.06 -1.99
N ASP A 54 -7.46 -8.07 -1.35
CA ASP A 54 -8.30 -8.32 -0.18
C ASP A 54 -9.20 -7.10 0.06
N TRP A 55 -10.19 -7.26 0.91
CA TRP A 55 -10.97 -6.14 1.39
C TRP A 55 -10.17 -5.39 2.46
N VAL A 56 -9.82 -4.16 2.17
CA VAL A 56 -9.07 -3.30 3.09
C VAL A 56 -9.86 -2.01 3.26
N SER A 57 -10.34 -1.76 4.47
CA SER A 57 -11.13 -0.57 4.76
C SER A 57 -10.26 0.67 4.90
N ASN A 58 -10.88 1.84 4.74
CA ASN A 58 -10.17 3.10 4.95
C ASN A 58 -9.69 3.24 6.40
N GLU A 59 -10.43 2.66 7.36
CA GLU A 59 -10.03 2.64 8.76
C GLU A 59 -8.76 1.82 8.97
N GLN A 60 -8.65 0.67 8.30
CA GLN A 60 -7.42 -0.14 8.35
C GLN A 60 -6.24 0.61 7.72
N LEU A 61 -6.47 1.28 6.60
CA LEU A 61 -5.43 2.10 5.97
C LEU A 61 -5.01 3.24 6.90
N SER A 62 -5.97 3.87 7.56
CA SER A 62 -5.71 4.95 8.51
C SER A 62 -4.86 4.46 9.69
N GLU A 63 -5.16 3.29 10.24
CA GLU A 63 -4.40 2.72 11.34
C GLU A 63 -2.95 2.47 10.96
N LEU A 64 -2.71 1.97 9.75
CA LEU A 64 -1.36 1.67 9.29
C LEU A 64 -0.55 2.92 8.96
N THR A 65 -1.20 3.92 8.38
CA THR A 65 -0.49 5.07 7.81
C THR A 65 -0.46 6.28 8.72
N GLY A 66 -1.39 6.36 9.67
CA GLY A 66 -1.57 7.57 10.48
C GLY A 66 -2.30 8.68 9.74
N ILE A 67 -2.81 8.41 8.54
CA ILE A 67 -3.55 9.38 7.71
C ILE A 67 -5.04 9.21 8.00
N LEU A 68 -5.78 10.33 8.06
CA LEU A 68 -7.22 10.29 8.29
C LEU A 68 -7.94 9.46 7.22
N PRO A 69 -9.00 8.73 7.58
CA PRO A 69 -9.67 7.81 6.63
C PRO A 69 -10.12 8.47 5.33
N HIS A 70 -10.65 9.70 5.39
CA HIS A 70 -11.09 10.40 4.17
C HIS A 70 -9.92 10.76 3.25
N LYS A 71 -8.75 11.01 3.82
CA LYS A 71 -7.53 11.26 3.03
C LYS A 71 -6.98 9.97 2.44
N CYS A 72 -7.11 8.86 3.16
CA CYS A 72 -6.79 7.54 2.61
C CYS A 72 -7.69 7.23 1.41
N SER A 73 -8.99 7.52 1.53
CA SER A 73 -9.94 7.31 0.44
C SER A 73 -9.57 8.13 -0.80
N ALA A 74 -9.22 9.41 -0.61
CA ALA A 74 -8.81 10.27 -1.72
C ALA A 74 -7.54 9.76 -2.41
N ALA A 75 -6.53 9.37 -1.63
CA ALA A 75 -5.28 8.83 -2.18
C ALA A 75 -5.53 7.51 -2.93
N LYS A 76 -6.34 6.63 -2.34
CA LYS A 76 -6.72 5.35 -2.95
C LYS A 76 -7.41 5.57 -4.29
N SER A 77 -8.32 6.54 -4.35
CA SER A 77 -9.06 6.86 -5.57
C SER A 77 -8.12 7.25 -6.71
N VAL A 78 -7.12 8.07 -6.43
CA VAL A 78 -6.11 8.45 -7.43
C VAL A 78 -5.33 7.24 -7.91
N LEU A 79 -4.91 6.38 -6.99
CA LEU A 79 -4.13 5.20 -7.33
C LEU A 79 -4.94 4.23 -8.21
N VAL A 80 -6.23 4.07 -7.93
CA VAL A 80 -7.11 3.24 -8.75
C VAL A 80 -7.28 3.85 -10.14
N LYS A 81 -7.49 5.17 -10.23
CA LYS A 81 -7.63 5.85 -11.52
C LYS A 81 -6.37 5.75 -12.38
N ARG A 82 -5.21 5.77 -11.74
CA ARG A 82 -3.93 5.62 -12.44
C ARG A 82 -3.61 4.16 -12.80
N GLY A 83 -4.44 3.22 -12.39
CA GLY A 83 -4.20 1.80 -12.65
C GLY A 83 -3.11 1.19 -11.79
N ILE A 84 -2.66 1.89 -10.75
CA ILE A 84 -1.64 1.39 -9.83
C ILE A 84 -2.23 0.40 -8.85
N LEU A 85 -3.45 0.68 -8.38
CA LEU A 85 -4.25 -0.25 -7.60
C LEU A 85 -5.42 -0.75 -8.43
N THR A 86 -5.84 -1.97 -8.16
CA THR A 86 -7.06 -2.55 -8.72
C THR A 86 -8.16 -2.50 -7.68
N GLN A 87 -9.39 -2.33 -8.11
CA GLN A 87 -10.53 -2.37 -7.21
C GLN A 87 -11.72 -3.01 -7.90
N THR A 88 -12.30 -4.01 -7.26
CA THR A 88 -13.54 -4.66 -7.70
C THR A 88 -14.45 -4.73 -6.48
N GLY A 89 -15.48 -3.88 -6.46
CA GLY A 89 -16.31 -3.72 -5.27
C GLY A 89 -15.46 -3.21 -4.10
N ARG A 90 -15.41 -3.99 -3.02
CA ARG A 90 -14.63 -3.66 -1.82
C ARG A 90 -13.25 -4.30 -1.81
N VAL A 91 -12.95 -5.12 -2.82
CA VAL A 91 -11.66 -5.82 -2.90
C VAL A 91 -10.66 -4.95 -3.63
N ILE A 92 -9.52 -4.74 -3.00
CA ILE A 92 -8.46 -3.90 -3.55
C ILE A 92 -7.17 -4.70 -3.63
N GLY A 93 -6.36 -4.41 -4.64
CA GLY A 93 -5.07 -5.06 -4.81
C GLY A 93 -4.11 -4.16 -5.57
N ILE A 94 -2.91 -4.66 -5.78
CA ILE A 94 -1.88 -3.96 -6.53
C ILE A 94 -1.89 -4.47 -7.96
N ASN A 95 -1.89 -3.55 -8.92
CA ASN A 95 -1.71 -3.92 -10.32
C ASN A 95 -0.23 -4.13 -10.59
N LYS A 96 0.20 -5.39 -10.62
CA LYS A 96 1.61 -5.74 -10.85
C LYS A 96 2.04 -5.58 -12.31
N THR A 97 1.09 -5.33 -13.22
CA THR A 97 1.40 -5.04 -14.62
C THR A 97 1.77 -3.57 -14.73
N VAL A 98 3.01 -3.24 -14.39
CA VAL A 98 3.45 -1.85 -14.24
C VAL A 98 3.35 -1.04 -15.52
N SER A 99 3.37 -1.70 -16.67
CA SER A 99 3.20 -1.03 -17.95
C SER A 99 1.81 -0.44 -18.15
N GLU A 100 0.83 -0.87 -17.36
CA GLU A 100 -0.53 -0.34 -17.39
C GLU A 100 -0.72 0.90 -16.54
N TRP A 101 0.28 1.25 -15.72
CA TRP A 101 0.17 2.42 -14.84
C TRP A 101 0.18 3.70 -15.65
N SER A 102 -0.67 4.64 -15.29
CA SER A 102 -0.78 5.95 -15.95
C SER A 102 -0.21 7.03 -15.04
N SER A 103 0.43 8.03 -15.64
CA SER A 103 0.86 9.22 -14.90
C SER A 103 -0.27 10.22 -14.70
N LEU A 104 -1.36 10.09 -15.45
CA LEU A 104 -2.52 10.98 -15.35
C LEU A 104 -3.61 10.34 -14.50
N PRO A 105 -4.19 11.10 -13.57
CA PRO A 105 -5.30 10.62 -12.76
C PRO A 105 -6.54 10.36 -13.60
#